data_7f52921205230be39dd42e437f0d44dc
#
_entry.id   7f52921205230be39dd42e437f0d44dc
#
_cell.length_a   1.000
_cell.length_b   1.000
_cell.length_c   1.000
_cell.angle_alpha   90.00
_cell.angle_beta   90.00
_cell.angle_gamma   90.00
#
_symmetry.space_group_name_H-M   'P 1'
#
loop_
_entity.id
_entity.type
_entity.pdbx_description
1 polymer ?
#
loop_
_entity_poly.entity_id
_entity_poly.type
_entity_poly.pdbx_seq_one_letter_code
_entity_poly.pdbx_strand_id
1 'polypeptide(L)'
;MRSRLSAFIAAALLACCGLAAQAQPVLNVFNWADYIDPAAIERFQRETGIRVRYDVYDSLETLEARLSAGRSGFDVVVPTSEPSFARLVRAGALRPLDTTLLPNLRNLDPGLMAQVAAVDPGNRHGAIYLWGTVGLGMRADRIRELAPDAPLDSLALLLNPENARRLARCGIAVMDSATDVLPSILHHLGRSPDSGDAADLRAAEQALLAIRPHLRSIPGSAAIADALASGEICLALTYSGDVIQAAARAREAGRAYQITYAAPREGAQLWFDMLAIPADAPNPQAAHAFINFLLQPEVMAGVTNLVRYPSALPAARALLRPEVADDPSIHPAAAALARAFLAGTPPPVAERSRIRLWARFKAGR
;
A
#
# COMPACT_ATOMS: atom_id res chain seq x y z
N MET A 1 -60.15 -12.98 45.08
CA MET A 1 -59.82 -12.03 44.02
C MET A 1 -58.38 -11.50 44.10
N ARG A 2 -57.68 -11.52 45.23
CA ARG A 2 -56.29 -11.00 45.36
C ARG A 2 -55.18 -11.88 44.76
N SER A 3 -55.38 -13.20 44.60
CA SER A 3 -54.37 -14.13 44.11
C SER A 3 -54.20 -14.16 42.58
N ARG A 4 -55.19 -13.72 41.80
CA ARG A 4 -55.13 -13.67 40.33
C ARG A 4 -54.46 -12.40 39.78
N LEU A 5 -54.47 -11.33 40.58
CA LEU A 5 -53.84 -10.08 40.16
C LEU A 5 -52.31 -10.13 40.28
N SER A 6 -51.78 -10.88 41.29
CA SER A 6 -50.35 -11.06 41.49
C SER A 6 -49.69 -11.92 40.40
N ALA A 7 -50.43 -12.89 39.80
CA ALA A 7 -49.91 -13.73 38.73
C ALA A 7 -49.80 -12.97 37.37
N PHE A 8 -50.69 -11.99 37.12
CA PHE A 8 -50.62 -11.19 35.88
C PHE A 8 -49.50 -10.16 35.94
N ILE A 9 -49.15 -9.60 37.07
CA ILE A 9 -48.04 -8.65 37.23
C ILE A 9 -46.69 -9.37 37.12
N ALA A 10 -46.55 -10.60 37.61
CA ALA A 10 -45.33 -11.38 37.49
C ALA A 10 -45.08 -11.84 36.03
N ALA A 11 -46.14 -12.16 35.27
CA ALA A 11 -46.05 -12.53 33.87
C ALA A 11 -45.69 -11.32 32.96
N ALA A 12 -46.17 -10.12 33.29
CA ALA A 12 -45.83 -8.89 32.53
C ALA A 12 -44.38 -8.42 32.78
N LEU A 13 -43.82 -8.65 33.99
CA LEU A 13 -42.41 -8.34 34.31
C LEU A 13 -41.43 -9.32 33.67
N LEU A 14 -41.80 -10.57 33.40
CA LEU A 14 -40.97 -11.55 32.70
C LEU A 14 -40.96 -11.33 31.19
N ALA A 15 -41.97 -10.72 30.59
CA ALA A 15 -42.03 -10.38 29.16
C ALA A 15 -41.13 -9.19 28.76
N CYS A 16 -40.72 -8.34 29.72
CA CYS A 16 -39.80 -7.21 29.43
C CYS A 16 -38.31 -7.55 29.50
N CYS A 17 -37.93 -8.75 29.97
CA CYS A 17 -36.51 -9.15 30.06
C CYS A 17 -35.95 -9.84 28.82
N GLY A 18 -36.70 -9.90 27.71
CA GLY A 18 -36.34 -10.64 26.50
C GLY A 18 -35.68 -9.83 25.37
N LEU A 19 -35.35 -8.57 25.60
CA LEU A 19 -34.45 -7.86 24.68
C LEU A 19 -33.01 -8.31 24.98
N ALA A 20 -32.66 -9.51 24.51
CA ALA A 20 -31.26 -9.89 24.41
C ALA A 20 -30.55 -8.74 23.67
N ALA A 21 -29.73 -8.00 24.36
CA ALA A 21 -28.81 -7.06 23.73
C ALA A 21 -27.99 -7.87 22.76
N GLN A 22 -28.38 -7.91 21.48
CA GLN A 22 -27.56 -8.49 20.44
C GLN A 22 -26.23 -7.78 20.49
N ALA A 23 -25.17 -8.52 20.85
CA ALA A 23 -23.84 -7.97 20.87
C ALA A 23 -23.60 -7.33 19.49
N GLN A 24 -23.28 -6.04 19.49
CA GLN A 24 -23.03 -5.30 18.26
C GLN A 24 -21.98 -6.07 17.45
N PRO A 25 -22.25 -6.40 16.18
CA PRO A 25 -21.30 -7.16 15.37
C PRO A 25 -20.00 -6.36 15.27
N VAL A 26 -18.88 -7.08 15.39
CA VAL A 26 -17.54 -6.49 15.34
C VAL A 26 -16.86 -6.94 14.05
N LEU A 27 -16.29 -6.00 13.34
CA LEU A 27 -15.44 -6.22 12.16
C LEU A 27 -13.98 -5.95 12.57
N ASN A 28 -13.11 -6.92 12.37
CA ASN A 28 -11.68 -6.78 12.63
C ASN A 28 -10.94 -6.55 11.30
N VAL A 29 -10.35 -5.38 11.13
CA VAL A 29 -9.60 -4.97 9.94
C VAL A 29 -8.12 -4.93 10.26
N PHE A 30 -7.28 -5.47 9.39
CA PHE A 30 -5.82 -5.42 9.48
C PHE A 30 -5.26 -4.78 8.22
N ASN A 31 -4.78 -3.56 8.33
CA ASN A 31 -4.36 -2.74 7.20
C ASN A 31 -2.98 -2.09 7.49
N TRP A 32 -2.43 -1.42 6.49
CA TRP A 32 -1.25 -0.60 6.62
C TRP A 32 -1.50 0.59 7.57
N ALA A 33 -0.45 1.06 8.23
CA ALA A 33 -0.52 2.26 9.05
C ALA A 33 -0.83 3.50 8.18
N ASP A 34 -1.61 4.45 8.73
CA ASP A 34 -1.99 5.72 8.08
C ASP A 34 -2.63 5.55 6.67
N TYR A 35 -3.42 4.49 6.48
CA TYR A 35 -3.86 4.05 5.15
C TYR A 35 -5.38 4.01 4.96
N ILE A 36 -6.12 4.70 5.80
CA ILE A 36 -7.58 4.89 5.69
C ILE A 36 -7.97 6.26 6.25
N ASP A 37 -9.08 6.80 5.75
CA ASP A 37 -9.71 7.96 6.38
C ASP A 37 -10.50 7.51 7.62
N PRO A 38 -10.17 7.97 8.84
CA PRO A 38 -10.94 7.67 10.04
C PRO A 38 -12.42 8.03 9.92
N ALA A 39 -12.77 9.08 9.19
CA ALA A 39 -14.15 9.48 8.95
C ALA A 39 -14.93 8.41 8.16
N ALA A 40 -14.27 7.64 7.29
CA ALA A 40 -14.88 6.51 6.59
C ALA A 40 -15.26 5.39 7.56
N ILE A 41 -14.40 5.09 8.54
CA ILE A 41 -14.69 4.09 9.59
C ILE A 41 -15.90 4.55 10.41
N GLU A 42 -15.89 5.79 10.88
CA GLU A 42 -17.02 6.34 11.66
C GLU A 42 -18.33 6.32 10.86
N ARG A 43 -18.28 6.67 9.57
CA ARG A 43 -19.44 6.64 8.68
C ARG A 43 -19.95 5.22 8.51
N PHE A 44 -19.10 4.24 8.26
CA PHE A 44 -19.48 2.82 8.19
C PHE A 44 -20.17 2.35 9.46
N GLN A 45 -19.60 2.65 10.63
CA GLN A 45 -20.20 2.27 11.93
C GLN A 45 -21.58 2.89 12.13
N ARG A 46 -21.76 4.17 11.76
CA ARG A 46 -23.06 4.84 11.87
C ARG A 46 -24.10 4.25 10.92
N GLU A 47 -23.72 3.94 9.69
CA GLU A 47 -24.66 3.45 8.66
C GLU A 47 -25.06 1.98 8.88
N THR A 48 -24.16 1.16 9.42
CA THR A 48 -24.37 -0.30 9.51
C THR A 48 -24.62 -0.81 10.92
N GLY A 49 -24.27 -0.03 11.96
CA GLY A 49 -24.26 -0.50 13.34
C GLY A 49 -23.14 -1.50 13.65
N ILE A 50 -22.23 -1.79 12.70
CA ILE A 50 -21.10 -2.69 12.87
C ILE A 50 -19.93 -1.92 13.46
N ARG A 51 -19.42 -2.36 14.62
CA ARG A 51 -18.25 -1.76 15.22
C ARG A 51 -16.97 -2.25 14.52
N VAL A 52 -16.07 -1.33 14.14
CA VAL A 52 -14.79 -1.65 13.54
C VAL A 52 -13.68 -1.65 14.60
N ARG A 53 -12.90 -2.73 14.64
CA ARG A 53 -11.58 -2.78 15.26
C ARG A 53 -10.55 -2.71 14.15
N TYR A 54 -9.71 -1.70 14.20
CA TYR A 54 -8.75 -1.43 13.15
C TYR A 54 -7.34 -1.58 13.71
N ASP A 55 -6.68 -2.65 13.32
CA ASP A 55 -5.30 -2.95 13.65
C ASP A 55 -4.40 -2.63 12.45
N VAL A 56 -3.15 -2.27 12.70
CA VAL A 56 -2.20 -1.88 11.66
C VAL A 56 -0.97 -2.78 11.64
N TYR A 57 -0.34 -2.86 10.48
CA TYR A 57 0.98 -3.47 10.28
C TYR A 57 1.85 -2.56 9.41
N ASP A 58 3.14 -2.83 9.44
CA ASP A 58 4.19 -2.07 8.75
C ASP A 58 4.99 -2.91 7.74
N SER A 59 4.71 -4.22 7.67
CA SER A 59 5.39 -5.13 6.73
C SER A 59 4.48 -6.28 6.29
N LEU A 60 4.70 -6.75 5.05
CA LEU A 60 3.99 -7.92 4.50
C LEU A 60 4.34 -9.20 5.28
N GLU A 61 5.55 -9.29 5.81
CA GLU A 61 5.99 -10.42 6.65
C GLU A 61 5.14 -10.52 7.92
N THR A 62 4.83 -9.38 8.56
CA THR A 62 3.93 -9.32 9.72
C THR A 62 2.52 -9.81 9.36
N LEU A 63 1.97 -9.35 8.24
CA LEU A 63 0.68 -9.79 7.73
C LEU A 63 0.68 -11.30 7.45
N GLU A 64 1.64 -11.79 6.67
CA GLU A 64 1.73 -13.20 6.29
C GLU A 64 1.92 -14.14 7.49
N ALA A 65 2.77 -13.75 8.44
CA ALA A 65 2.97 -14.49 9.68
C ALA A 65 1.66 -14.60 10.49
N ARG A 66 0.90 -13.52 10.55
CA ARG A 66 -0.38 -13.48 11.27
C ARG A 66 -1.42 -14.40 10.63
N LEU A 67 -1.52 -14.39 9.30
CA LEU A 67 -2.46 -15.24 8.56
C LEU A 67 -2.03 -16.71 8.56
N SER A 68 -0.73 -16.98 8.46
CA SER A 68 -0.19 -18.35 8.45
C SER A 68 -0.31 -19.08 9.79
N ALA A 69 -0.44 -18.35 10.90
CA ALA A 69 -0.63 -18.94 12.22
C ALA A 69 -2.00 -19.63 12.38
N GLY A 70 -2.95 -19.39 11.46
CA GLY A 70 -4.34 -19.82 11.55
C GLY A 70 -5.09 -19.11 12.68
N ARG A 71 -6.40 -18.99 12.56
CA ARG A 71 -7.25 -18.22 13.48
C ARG A 71 -6.73 -16.78 13.63
N SER A 72 -6.52 -16.14 12.48
CA SER A 72 -5.98 -14.78 12.40
C SER A 72 -6.82 -13.80 13.23
N GLY A 73 -8.13 -14.05 13.29
CA GLY A 73 -9.11 -13.21 13.99
C GLY A 73 -9.50 -11.97 13.19
N PHE A 74 -8.96 -11.80 11.98
CA PHE A 74 -9.29 -10.69 11.09
C PHE A 74 -10.39 -11.05 10.09
N ASP A 75 -11.20 -10.07 9.74
CA ASP A 75 -12.27 -10.18 8.77
C ASP A 75 -11.87 -9.58 7.42
N VAL A 76 -11.10 -8.49 7.42
CA VAL A 76 -10.55 -7.85 6.23
C VAL A 76 -9.05 -7.63 6.41
N VAL A 77 -8.29 -7.94 5.36
CA VAL A 77 -6.84 -7.71 5.26
C VAL A 77 -6.52 -7.00 3.95
N VAL A 78 -5.38 -6.30 3.90
CA VAL A 78 -5.02 -5.46 2.75
C VAL A 78 -3.60 -5.78 2.24
N PRO A 79 -3.35 -7.01 1.74
CA PRO A 79 -2.06 -7.38 1.17
C PRO A 79 -1.79 -6.69 -0.16
N THR A 80 -0.52 -6.40 -0.45
CA THR A 80 -0.09 -5.98 -1.80
C THR A 80 -0.19 -7.15 -2.78
N SER A 81 -0.63 -6.89 -4.01
CA SER A 81 -0.94 -7.90 -5.05
C SER A 81 0.20 -8.89 -5.26
N GLU A 82 1.42 -8.41 -5.39
CA GLU A 82 2.63 -9.19 -5.51
C GLU A 82 3.68 -8.77 -4.47
N PRO A 83 4.32 -9.71 -3.79
CA PRO A 83 4.11 -11.16 -3.88
C PRO A 83 3.07 -11.71 -2.88
N SER A 84 2.59 -10.89 -1.94
CA SER A 84 1.87 -11.38 -0.75
C SER A 84 0.47 -11.90 -1.07
N PHE A 85 -0.38 -11.09 -1.71
CA PHE A 85 -1.74 -11.52 -2.07
C PHE A 85 -1.70 -12.76 -2.98
N ALA A 86 -0.81 -12.79 -3.99
CA ALA A 86 -0.63 -13.96 -4.85
C ALA A 86 -0.23 -15.22 -4.09
N ARG A 87 0.64 -15.11 -3.07
CA ARG A 87 1.00 -16.24 -2.19
C ARG A 87 -0.19 -16.70 -1.36
N LEU A 88 -0.93 -15.77 -0.77
CA LEU A 88 -2.11 -16.05 0.05
C LEU A 88 -3.22 -16.74 -0.76
N VAL A 89 -3.46 -16.29 -2.02
CA VAL A 89 -4.41 -16.94 -2.94
C VAL A 89 -3.98 -18.39 -3.22
N ARG A 90 -2.71 -18.60 -3.61
CA ARG A 90 -2.17 -19.94 -3.89
C ARG A 90 -2.20 -20.88 -2.66
N ALA A 91 -2.02 -20.32 -1.47
CA ALA A 91 -2.08 -21.08 -0.22
C ALA A 91 -3.51 -21.37 0.26
N GLY A 92 -4.54 -20.84 -0.42
CA GLY A 92 -5.93 -20.97 0.03
C GLY A 92 -6.20 -20.21 1.35
N ALA A 93 -5.37 -19.24 1.67
CA ALA A 93 -5.49 -18.44 2.90
C ALA A 93 -6.53 -17.30 2.78
N LEU A 94 -7.04 -17.04 1.58
CA LEU A 94 -8.08 -16.08 1.29
C LEU A 94 -9.35 -16.77 0.82
N ARG A 95 -10.48 -16.22 1.19
CA ARG A 95 -11.81 -16.65 0.77
C ARG A 95 -12.17 -16.02 -0.58
N PRO A 96 -12.81 -16.76 -1.52
CA PRO A 96 -13.45 -16.12 -2.66
C PRO A 96 -14.51 -15.11 -2.21
N LEU A 97 -14.54 -13.95 -2.88
CA LEU A 97 -15.52 -12.90 -2.65
C LEU A 97 -16.90 -13.33 -3.17
N ASP A 98 -17.95 -13.13 -2.38
CA ASP A 98 -19.32 -13.25 -2.85
C ASP A 98 -19.72 -11.95 -3.56
N THR A 99 -19.67 -11.97 -4.89
CA THR A 99 -19.96 -10.80 -5.72
C THR A 99 -21.41 -10.34 -5.62
N THR A 100 -22.34 -11.18 -5.15
CA THR A 100 -23.73 -10.79 -4.92
C THR A 100 -23.86 -9.80 -3.75
N LEU A 101 -22.91 -9.83 -2.82
CA LEU A 101 -22.81 -8.90 -1.69
C LEU A 101 -21.99 -7.65 -2.02
N LEU A 102 -21.40 -7.57 -3.21
CA LEU A 102 -20.47 -6.52 -3.62
C LEU A 102 -20.92 -5.78 -4.89
N PRO A 103 -22.13 -5.18 -4.92
CA PRO A 103 -22.63 -4.47 -6.11
C PRO A 103 -21.71 -3.33 -6.57
N ASN A 104 -20.88 -2.78 -5.67
CA ASN A 104 -19.94 -1.70 -5.98
C ASN A 104 -18.63 -2.17 -6.63
N LEU A 105 -18.38 -3.47 -6.82
CA LEU A 105 -17.28 -3.97 -7.65
C LEU A 105 -17.30 -3.39 -9.07
N ARG A 106 -18.49 -3.09 -9.60
CA ARG A 106 -18.68 -2.44 -10.91
C ARG A 106 -18.03 -1.05 -11.02
N ASN A 107 -17.69 -0.42 -9.90
CA ASN A 107 -17.05 0.89 -9.86
C ASN A 107 -15.53 0.82 -10.09
N LEU A 108 -14.94 -0.38 -10.01
CA LEU A 108 -13.52 -0.59 -10.24
C LEU A 108 -13.16 -0.45 -11.72
N ASP A 109 -11.99 0.12 -11.99
CA ASP A 109 -11.42 0.23 -13.33
C ASP A 109 -11.11 -1.18 -13.89
N PRO A 110 -11.74 -1.58 -15.00
CA PRO A 110 -11.55 -2.92 -15.56
C PRO A 110 -10.14 -3.14 -16.08
N GLY A 111 -9.43 -2.10 -16.51
CA GLY A 111 -8.05 -2.18 -16.99
C GLY A 111 -7.08 -2.49 -15.84
N LEU A 112 -7.27 -1.85 -14.67
CA LEU A 112 -6.47 -2.15 -13.49
C LEU A 112 -6.79 -3.55 -12.94
N MET A 113 -8.07 -3.93 -12.90
CA MET A 113 -8.48 -5.28 -12.47
C MET A 113 -7.95 -6.37 -13.41
N ALA A 114 -7.82 -6.11 -14.70
CA ALA A 114 -7.21 -7.05 -15.66
C ALA A 114 -5.72 -7.30 -15.37
N GLN A 115 -4.99 -6.32 -14.84
CA GLN A 115 -3.60 -6.51 -14.44
C GLN A 115 -3.47 -7.45 -13.23
N VAL A 116 -4.37 -7.35 -12.27
CA VAL A 116 -4.40 -8.23 -11.08
C VAL A 116 -4.86 -9.66 -11.45
N ALA A 117 -5.62 -9.83 -12.52
CA ALA A 117 -6.11 -11.15 -12.96
C ALA A 117 -4.97 -12.16 -13.26
N ALA A 118 -3.74 -11.70 -13.46
CA ALA A 118 -2.57 -12.57 -13.60
C ALA A 118 -2.27 -13.36 -12.32
N VAL A 119 -2.57 -12.81 -11.15
CA VAL A 119 -2.31 -13.40 -9.83
C VAL A 119 -3.59 -13.91 -9.15
N ASP A 120 -4.74 -13.41 -9.54
CA ASP A 120 -6.06 -13.83 -9.08
C ASP A 120 -6.98 -14.07 -10.30
N PRO A 121 -6.90 -15.20 -10.97
CA PRO A 121 -7.69 -15.49 -12.16
C PRO A 121 -9.19 -15.29 -11.90
N GLY A 122 -9.79 -14.38 -12.67
CA GLY A 122 -11.18 -13.98 -12.52
C GLY A 122 -11.44 -13.00 -11.38
N ASN A 123 -10.41 -12.45 -10.74
CA ASN A 123 -10.51 -11.47 -9.64
C ASN A 123 -11.44 -11.96 -8.53
N ARG A 124 -11.20 -13.20 -8.08
CA ARG A 124 -12.13 -13.91 -7.20
C ARG A 124 -11.90 -13.63 -5.72
N HIS A 125 -10.69 -13.23 -5.31
CA HIS A 125 -10.29 -13.19 -3.90
C HIS A 125 -10.03 -11.78 -3.38
N GLY A 126 -9.95 -10.79 -4.27
CA GLY A 126 -9.67 -9.43 -3.85
C GLY A 126 -10.22 -8.35 -4.79
N ALA A 127 -10.39 -7.16 -4.23
CA ALA A 127 -10.72 -5.93 -4.96
C ALA A 127 -9.60 -4.92 -4.73
N ILE A 128 -9.16 -4.20 -5.77
CA ILE A 128 -8.13 -3.18 -5.61
C ILE A 128 -8.67 -2.08 -4.67
N TYR A 129 -7.90 -1.78 -3.63
CA TYR A 129 -8.15 -0.69 -2.70
C TYR A 129 -7.49 0.59 -3.19
N LEU A 130 -6.19 0.63 -3.10
CA LEU A 130 -5.34 1.72 -3.56
C LEU A 130 -4.19 1.15 -4.38
N TRP A 131 -3.52 2.01 -5.14
CA TRP A 131 -2.37 1.62 -5.92
C TRP A 131 -1.34 2.76 -5.97
N GLY A 132 -0.15 2.46 -6.38
CA GLY A 132 0.89 3.45 -6.51
C GLY A 132 2.09 2.96 -7.29
N THR A 133 3.15 3.77 -7.23
CA THR A 133 4.40 3.50 -7.92
C THR A 133 5.59 3.64 -6.99
N VAL A 134 6.67 2.93 -7.32
CA VAL A 134 7.99 3.11 -6.71
C VAL A 134 8.79 4.10 -7.55
N GLY A 135 9.35 5.11 -6.90
CA GLY A 135 10.12 6.14 -7.60
C GLY A 135 10.93 7.02 -6.67
N LEU A 136 11.31 8.18 -7.15
CA LEU A 136 12.24 9.08 -6.49
C LEU A 136 11.50 10.20 -5.76
N GLY A 137 11.61 10.22 -4.43
CA GLY A 137 11.24 11.37 -3.61
C GLY A 137 12.44 12.30 -3.44
N MET A 138 12.27 13.60 -3.71
CA MET A 138 13.44 14.46 -3.76
C MET A 138 13.17 15.93 -3.41
N ARG A 139 14.23 16.59 -2.96
CA ARG A 139 14.38 18.04 -2.96
C ARG A 139 15.12 18.48 -4.22
N ALA A 140 14.36 18.76 -5.27
CA ALA A 140 14.92 19.07 -6.58
C ALA A 140 15.83 20.31 -6.57
N ASP A 141 15.54 21.33 -5.73
CA ASP A 141 16.36 22.50 -5.49
C ASP A 141 17.78 22.10 -5.05
N ARG A 142 17.85 21.26 -4.03
CA ARG A 142 19.12 20.81 -3.45
C ARG A 142 19.91 19.90 -4.36
N ILE A 143 19.21 19.06 -5.14
CA ILE A 143 19.86 18.18 -6.11
C ILE A 143 20.50 19.00 -7.24
N ARG A 144 19.78 19.99 -7.79
CA ARG A 144 20.33 20.86 -8.84
C ARG A 144 21.55 21.65 -8.37
N GLU A 145 21.61 22.04 -7.10
CA GLU A 145 22.77 22.69 -6.50
C GLU A 145 23.99 21.76 -6.45
N LEU A 146 23.81 20.50 -6.05
CA LEU A 146 24.90 19.57 -5.79
C LEU A 146 25.31 18.73 -7.00
N ALA A 147 24.35 18.44 -7.88
CA ALA A 147 24.51 17.63 -9.08
C ALA A 147 23.66 18.19 -10.24
N PRO A 148 24.05 19.37 -10.80
CA PRO A 148 23.22 20.10 -11.77
C PRO A 148 22.90 19.31 -13.04
N ASP A 149 23.79 18.41 -13.46
CA ASP A 149 23.64 17.61 -14.65
C ASP A 149 22.89 16.29 -14.43
N ALA A 150 22.51 15.97 -13.19
CA ALA A 150 21.87 14.71 -12.87
C ALA A 150 20.40 14.67 -13.34
N PRO A 151 19.93 13.58 -13.94
CA PRO A 151 18.55 13.48 -14.42
C PRO A 151 17.59 13.28 -13.24
N LEU A 152 16.65 14.21 -13.05
CA LEU A 152 15.71 14.15 -11.92
C LEU A 152 14.61 13.08 -12.09
N ASP A 153 14.41 12.59 -13.30
CA ASP A 153 13.36 11.65 -13.69
C ASP A 153 13.88 10.24 -14.05
N SER A 154 15.07 9.87 -13.58
CA SER A 154 15.71 8.60 -13.87
C SER A 154 16.34 7.99 -12.63
N LEU A 155 16.29 6.67 -12.48
CA LEU A 155 17.04 5.96 -11.44
C LEU A 155 18.57 6.16 -11.54
N ALA A 156 19.08 6.64 -12.68
CA ALA A 156 20.46 7.06 -12.81
C ALA A 156 20.82 8.22 -11.84
N LEU A 157 19.87 9.02 -11.40
CA LEU A 157 20.09 10.01 -10.33
C LEU A 157 20.67 9.36 -9.07
N LEU A 158 20.10 8.22 -8.68
CA LEU A 158 20.50 7.46 -7.49
C LEU A 158 21.66 6.50 -7.79
N LEU A 159 21.56 5.75 -8.91
CA LEU A 159 22.45 4.61 -9.17
C LEU A 159 23.79 4.96 -9.81
N ASN A 160 23.95 6.19 -10.33
CA ASN A 160 25.26 6.67 -10.75
C ASN A 160 26.11 7.00 -9.50
N PRO A 161 27.25 6.31 -9.28
CA PRO A 161 28.06 6.52 -8.06
C PRO A 161 28.57 7.95 -7.89
N GLU A 162 28.82 8.68 -8.99
CA GLU A 162 29.25 10.06 -8.93
C GLU A 162 28.14 11.00 -8.45
N ASN A 163 26.91 10.80 -8.91
CA ASN A 163 25.74 11.52 -8.41
C ASN A 163 25.52 11.19 -6.92
N ALA A 164 25.54 9.90 -6.56
CA ALA A 164 25.36 9.47 -5.19
C ALA A 164 26.41 10.07 -4.25
N ARG A 165 27.68 10.12 -4.68
CA ARG A 165 28.78 10.74 -3.93
C ARG A 165 28.54 12.23 -3.66
N ARG A 166 28.07 12.99 -4.68
CA ARG A 166 27.74 14.42 -4.54
C ARG A 166 26.56 14.63 -3.60
N LEU A 167 25.51 13.80 -3.75
CA LEU A 167 24.27 13.91 -2.99
C LEU A 167 24.35 13.33 -1.58
N ALA A 168 25.37 12.53 -1.25
CA ALA A 168 25.65 12.05 0.12
C ALA A 168 25.67 13.19 1.15
N ARG A 169 26.09 14.40 0.73
CA ARG A 169 26.13 15.61 1.58
C ARG A 169 24.78 16.08 2.08
N CYS A 170 23.72 15.84 1.31
CA CYS A 170 22.34 16.18 1.71
C CYS A 170 21.52 14.98 2.18
N GLY A 171 22.07 13.79 2.14
CA GLY A 171 21.46 12.55 2.60
C GLY A 171 20.64 11.84 1.52
N ILE A 172 20.91 10.55 1.38
CA ILE A 172 20.21 9.63 0.46
C ILE A 172 19.67 8.45 1.27
N ALA A 173 18.44 8.03 0.99
CA ALA A 173 17.86 6.82 1.55
C ALA A 173 17.31 5.91 0.46
N VAL A 174 17.30 4.62 0.73
CA VAL A 174 16.60 3.60 -0.07
C VAL A 174 15.70 2.83 0.88
N MET A 175 14.44 2.61 0.52
CA MET A 175 13.51 1.88 1.39
C MET A 175 13.97 0.43 1.62
N ASP A 176 13.77 -0.09 2.83
CA ASP A 176 14.07 -1.48 3.18
C ASP A 176 13.01 -2.43 2.65
N SER A 177 12.98 -2.60 1.33
CA SER A 177 12.10 -3.53 0.63
C SER A 177 12.83 -4.17 -0.55
N ALA A 178 13.24 -5.43 -0.40
CA ALA A 178 13.85 -6.20 -1.49
C ALA A 178 12.87 -6.42 -2.65
N THR A 179 11.58 -6.55 -2.35
CA THR A 179 10.50 -6.83 -3.31
C THR A 179 10.19 -5.65 -4.22
N ASP A 180 10.51 -4.43 -3.80
CA ASP A 180 10.23 -3.21 -4.56
C ASP A 180 11.50 -2.60 -5.14
N VAL A 181 12.61 -2.67 -4.40
CA VAL A 181 13.87 -2.08 -4.86
C VAL A 181 14.53 -2.93 -5.94
N LEU A 182 14.67 -4.25 -5.75
CA LEU A 182 15.38 -5.09 -6.71
C LEU A 182 14.73 -5.13 -8.10
N PRO A 183 13.39 -5.25 -8.24
CA PRO A 183 12.74 -5.15 -9.55
C PRO A 183 13.00 -3.81 -10.23
N SER A 184 12.93 -2.70 -9.48
CA SER A 184 13.20 -1.36 -10.02
C SER A 184 14.65 -1.23 -10.53
N ILE A 185 15.62 -1.78 -9.79
CA ILE A 185 17.02 -1.78 -10.21
C ILE A 185 17.24 -2.66 -11.45
N LEU A 186 16.70 -3.88 -11.45
CA LEU A 186 16.77 -4.79 -12.61
C LEU A 186 16.16 -4.16 -13.86
N HIS A 187 15.00 -3.55 -13.73
CA HIS A 187 14.35 -2.86 -14.84
C HIS A 187 15.19 -1.72 -15.38
N HIS A 188 15.76 -0.89 -14.50
CA HIS A 188 16.69 0.18 -14.89
C HIS A 188 17.92 -0.34 -15.66
N LEU A 189 18.42 -1.53 -15.30
CA LEU A 189 19.54 -2.20 -15.97
C LEU A 189 19.12 -2.90 -17.29
N GLY A 190 17.86 -2.76 -17.73
CA GLY A 190 17.33 -3.43 -18.92
C GLY A 190 17.16 -4.94 -18.74
N ARG A 191 16.99 -5.40 -17.50
CA ARG A 191 16.75 -6.81 -17.14
C ARG A 191 15.30 -7.04 -16.77
N SER A 192 14.86 -8.30 -16.80
CA SER A 192 13.53 -8.64 -16.30
C SER A 192 13.41 -8.28 -14.82
N PRO A 193 12.38 -7.54 -14.39
CA PRO A 193 12.14 -7.24 -12.98
C PRO A 193 12.09 -8.48 -12.08
N ASP A 194 11.65 -9.61 -12.63
CA ASP A 194 11.46 -10.87 -11.92
C ASP A 194 12.66 -11.83 -12.08
N SER A 195 13.75 -11.36 -12.73
CA SER A 195 14.89 -12.22 -13.00
C SER A 195 15.43 -12.88 -11.73
N GLY A 196 15.64 -14.20 -11.81
CA GLY A 196 16.38 -15.01 -10.86
C GLY A 196 17.75 -15.42 -11.37
N ASP A 197 18.12 -14.97 -12.58
CA ASP A 197 19.41 -15.26 -13.20
C ASP A 197 20.57 -14.71 -12.36
N ALA A 198 21.61 -15.53 -12.22
CA ALA A 198 22.73 -15.17 -11.37
C ALA A 198 23.55 -13.98 -11.91
N ALA A 199 23.59 -13.76 -13.23
CA ALA A 199 24.29 -12.62 -13.83
C ALA A 199 23.50 -11.33 -13.63
N ASP A 200 22.17 -11.39 -13.78
CA ASP A 200 21.27 -10.24 -13.55
C ASP A 200 21.31 -9.82 -12.07
N LEU A 201 21.23 -10.78 -11.15
CA LEU A 201 21.31 -10.49 -9.71
C LEU A 201 22.68 -9.93 -9.31
N ARG A 202 23.78 -10.42 -9.90
CA ARG A 202 25.11 -9.82 -9.69
C ARG A 202 25.18 -8.38 -10.20
N ALA A 203 24.60 -8.09 -11.37
CA ALA A 203 24.58 -6.73 -11.90
C ALA A 203 23.81 -5.78 -10.98
N ALA A 204 22.63 -6.20 -10.48
CA ALA A 204 21.85 -5.43 -9.50
C ALA A 204 22.63 -5.22 -8.19
N GLU A 205 23.28 -6.26 -7.67
CA GLU A 205 24.11 -6.18 -6.46
C GLU A 205 25.25 -5.19 -6.64
N GLN A 206 25.98 -5.26 -7.76
CA GLN A 206 27.07 -4.33 -8.08
C GLN A 206 26.58 -2.87 -8.12
N ALA A 207 25.47 -2.61 -8.78
CA ALA A 207 24.87 -1.26 -8.83
C ALA A 207 24.51 -0.74 -7.43
N LEU A 208 23.89 -1.57 -6.60
CA LEU A 208 23.53 -1.22 -5.23
C LEU A 208 24.75 -1.03 -4.33
N LEU A 209 25.76 -1.92 -4.39
CA LEU A 209 26.96 -1.80 -3.60
C LEU A 209 27.82 -0.58 -3.99
N ALA A 210 27.79 -0.16 -5.27
CA ALA A 210 28.50 1.04 -5.72
C ALA A 210 27.98 2.32 -5.06
N ILE A 211 26.69 2.37 -4.73
CA ILE A 211 26.11 3.54 -4.05
C ILE A 211 26.02 3.38 -2.53
N ARG A 212 26.16 2.16 -2.02
CA ARG A 212 26.01 1.85 -0.58
C ARG A 212 26.80 2.77 0.36
N PRO A 213 28.10 3.12 0.08
CA PRO A 213 28.88 4.02 0.93
C PRO A 213 28.32 5.46 1.00
N HIS A 214 27.46 5.83 0.06
CA HIS A 214 26.88 7.17 -0.06
C HIS A 214 25.48 7.28 0.53
N LEU A 215 24.87 6.13 0.89
CA LEU A 215 23.56 6.13 1.54
C LEU A 215 23.68 6.49 3.02
N ARG A 216 22.81 7.36 3.48
CA ARG A 216 22.66 7.67 4.90
C ARG A 216 21.99 6.53 5.64
N SER A 217 20.95 5.94 5.06
CA SER A 217 20.14 4.90 5.70
C SER A 217 19.36 4.04 4.71
N ILE A 218 18.89 2.89 5.18
CA ILE A 218 17.98 1.98 4.48
C ILE A 218 16.82 1.68 5.46
N PRO A 219 15.90 2.62 5.69
CA PRO A 219 14.80 2.47 6.66
C PRO A 219 13.50 2.03 5.99
N GLY A 220 12.46 1.79 6.79
CA GLY A 220 11.08 1.69 6.28
C GLY A 220 10.57 2.99 5.64
N SER A 221 9.56 2.90 4.81
CA SER A 221 9.06 4.02 3.99
C SER A 221 8.51 5.20 4.82
N ALA A 222 7.85 4.92 5.95
CA ALA A 222 7.38 5.96 6.86
C ALA A 222 8.52 6.83 7.41
N ALA A 223 9.65 6.20 7.81
CA ALA A 223 10.81 6.93 8.27
C ALA A 223 11.48 7.75 7.14
N ILE A 224 11.40 7.27 5.89
CA ILE A 224 11.83 8.06 4.71
C ILE A 224 10.95 9.30 4.56
N ALA A 225 9.63 9.16 4.68
CA ALA A 225 8.71 10.29 4.58
C ALA A 225 9.02 11.37 5.63
N ASP A 226 9.28 10.95 6.87
CA ASP A 226 9.67 11.88 7.95
C ASP A 226 11.03 12.55 7.68
N ALA A 227 12.01 11.80 7.20
CA ALA A 227 13.34 12.34 6.87
C ALA A 227 13.32 13.31 5.69
N LEU A 228 12.48 13.08 4.67
CA LEU A 228 12.23 14.04 3.59
C LEU A 228 11.53 15.28 4.14
N ALA A 229 10.46 15.11 4.92
CA ALA A 229 9.67 16.20 5.47
C ALA A 229 10.49 17.12 6.40
N SER A 230 11.40 16.55 7.18
CA SER A 230 12.32 17.30 8.05
C SER A 230 13.50 17.92 7.31
N GLY A 231 13.81 17.46 6.09
CA GLY A 231 14.98 17.88 5.30
C GLY A 231 16.27 17.18 5.70
N GLU A 232 16.19 16.11 6.48
CA GLU A 232 17.34 15.29 6.85
C GLU A 232 17.96 14.59 5.64
N ILE A 233 17.13 14.21 4.67
CA ILE A 233 17.53 13.66 3.37
C ILE A 233 16.98 14.50 2.22
N CYS A 234 17.67 14.46 1.08
CA CYS A 234 17.26 15.18 -0.13
C CYS A 234 16.87 14.27 -1.29
N LEU A 235 17.14 12.97 -1.18
CA LEU A 235 16.81 11.97 -2.20
C LEU A 235 16.42 10.65 -1.53
N ALA A 236 15.38 10.03 -2.02
CA ALA A 236 14.99 8.68 -1.62
C ALA A 236 14.41 7.87 -2.78
N LEU A 237 14.60 6.56 -2.78
CA LEU A 237 13.81 5.59 -3.53
C LEU A 237 12.74 5.04 -2.60
N THR A 238 11.46 5.34 -2.88
CA THR A 238 10.32 5.01 -2.02
C THR A 238 9.00 5.06 -2.78
N TYR A 239 7.88 4.95 -2.07
CA TYR A 239 6.54 4.97 -2.64
C TYR A 239 6.04 6.40 -2.91
N SER A 240 5.24 6.54 -3.98
CA SER A 240 4.72 7.84 -4.44
C SER A 240 3.94 8.60 -3.36
N GLY A 241 2.97 7.95 -2.70
CA GLY A 241 2.12 8.62 -1.71
C GLY A 241 2.88 9.07 -0.47
N ASP A 242 3.90 8.33 -0.02
CA ASP A 242 4.73 8.71 1.12
C ASP A 242 5.50 9.99 0.84
N VAL A 243 5.99 10.16 -0.40
CA VAL A 243 6.64 11.41 -0.83
C VAL A 243 5.66 12.57 -0.85
N ILE A 244 4.43 12.33 -1.32
CA ILE A 244 3.39 13.36 -1.38
C ILE A 244 2.95 13.77 0.03
N GLN A 245 2.82 12.80 0.94
CA GLN A 245 2.56 13.08 2.36
C GLN A 245 3.72 13.86 3.00
N ALA A 246 4.97 13.49 2.72
CA ALA A 246 6.14 14.23 3.17
C ALA A 246 6.14 15.68 2.67
N ALA A 247 5.76 15.90 1.41
CA ALA A 247 5.62 17.24 0.83
C ALA A 247 4.53 18.06 1.53
N ALA A 248 3.39 17.45 1.86
CA ALA A 248 2.31 18.09 2.62
C ALA A 248 2.78 18.49 4.03
N ARG A 249 3.40 17.56 4.76
CA ARG A 249 3.94 17.79 6.11
C ARG A 249 5.01 18.90 6.12
N ALA A 250 5.92 18.93 5.14
CA ALA A 250 6.93 19.97 5.02
C ALA A 250 6.29 21.35 4.81
N ARG A 251 5.28 21.46 3.97
CA ARG A 251 4.53 22.71 3.72
C ARG A 251 3.78 23.18 4.96
N GLU A 252 3.08 22.29 5.66
CA GLU A 252 2.38 22.58 6.91
C GLU A 252 3.34 23.05 8.01
N ALA A 253 4.55 22.48 8.05
CA ALA A 253 5.62 22.90 8.95
C ALA A 253 6.35 24.20 8.52
N GLY A 254 5.89 24.87 7.44
CA GLY A 254 6.48 26.14 6.97
C GLY A 254 7.90 26.00 6.41
N ARG A 255 8.27 24.82 5.91
CA ARG A 255 9.60 24.60 5.34
C ARG A 255 9.79 25.41 4.05
N ALA A 256 10.96 26.00 3.87
CA ALA A 256 11.31 26.85 2.72
C ALA A 256 11.67 26.05 1.45
N TYR A 257 11.56 24.73 1.45
CA TYR A 257 11.85 23.84 0.33
C TYR A 257 10.64 23.05 -0.11
N GLN A 258 10.69 22.56 -1.34
CA GLN A 258 9.67 21.69 -1.90
C GLN A 258 10.19 20.26 -2.04
N ILE A 259 9.33 19.30 -1.73
CA ILE A 259 9.54 17.88 -1.98
C ILE A 259 8.69 17.49 -3.18
N THR A 260 9.29 16.80 -4.12
CA THR A 260 8.64 16.31 -5.35
C THR A 260 8.84 14.83 -5.52
N TYR A 261 7.89 14.17 -6.17
CA TYR A 261 8.01 12.78 -6.60
C TYR A 261 8.28 12.74 -8.10
N ALA A 262 9.14 11.83 -8.55
CA ALA A 262 9.32 11.50 -9.95
C ALA A 262 9.23 9.98 -10.17
N ALA A 263 8.26 9.56 -11.00
CA ALA A 263 8.26 8.22 -11.55
C ALA A 263 9.43 8.09 -12.53
N PRO A 264 10.29 7.06 -12.43
CA PRO A 264 11.39 6.88 -13.33
C PRO A 264 10.93 6.79 -14.80
N ARG A 265 11.60 7.54 -15.69
CA ARG A 265 11.28 7.56 -17.14
C ARG A 265 11.50 6.21 -17.83
N GLU A 266 12.35 5.36 -17.25
CA GLU A 266 12.57 4.00 -17.69
C GLU A 266 11.35 3.10 -17.48
N GLY A 267 10.49 3.47 -16.52
CA GLY A 267 9.32 2.77 -16.06
C GLY A 267 9.33 2.65 -14.54
N ALA A 268 8.22 2.97 -13.92
CA ALA A 268 8.02 2.79 -12.49
C ALA A 268 7.40 1.42 -12.20
N GLN A 269 7.81 0.78 -11.11
CA GLN A 269 7.10 -0.39 -10.60
C GLN A 269 5.73 0.04 -10.08
N LEU A 270 4.67 -0.64 -10.56
CA LEU A 270 3.31 -0.54 -10.02
C LEU A 270 3.12 -1.55 -8.90
N TRP A 271 2.29 -1.20 -7.95
CA TRP A 271 1.76 -2.10 -6.95
C TRP A 271 0.28 -1.79 -6.70
N PHE A 272 -0.46 -2.81 -6.30
CA PHE A 272 -1.88 -2.72 -5.93
C PHE A 272 -2.06 -3.33 -4.56
N ASP A 273 -2.76 -2.63 -3.67
CA ASP A 273 -3.20 -3.18 -2.40
C ASP A 273 -4.63 -3.69 -2.52
N MET A 274 -4.86 -4.90 -2.03
CA MET A 274 -6.06 -5.67 -2.29
C MET A 274 -6.92 -5.79 -1.03
N LEU A 275 -8.15 -5.31 -1.05
CA LEU A 275 -9.15 -5.66 -0.04
C LEU A 275 -9.46 -7.15 -0.18
N ALA A 276 -9.14 -7.93 0.82
CA ALA A 276 -9.33 -9.38 0.82
C ALA A 276 -9.90 -9.89 2.15
N ILE A 277 -10.52 -11.06 2.11
CA ILE A 277 -11.14 -11.71 3.27
C ILE A 277 -10.35 -12.98 3.59
N PRO A 278 -9.77 -13.12 4.80
CA PRO A 278 -9.12 -14.35 5.22
C PRO A 278 -10.07 -15.56 5.15
N ALA A 279 -9.54 -16.75 4.84
CA ALA A 279 -10.34 -17.97 4.78
C ALA A 279 -11.01 -18.30 6.12
N ASP A 280 -10.38 -17.93 7.23
CA ASP A 280 -10.82 -18.11 8.61
C ASP A 280 -11.54 -16.90 9.21
N ALA A 281 -11.94 -15.91 8.38
CA ALA A 281 -12.61 -14.70 8.84
C ALA A 281 -13.84 -15.01 9.72
N PRO A 282 -13.90 -14.46 10.96
CA PRO A 282 -15.03 -14.69 11.87
C PRO A 282 -16.36 -14.15 11.34
N ASN A 283 -16.34 -12.99 10.66
CA ASN A 283 -17.53 -12.27 10.22
C ASN A 283 -17.48 -11.91 8.72
N PRO A 284 -17.50 -12.91 7.81
CA PRO A 284 -17.33 -12.65 6.38
C PRO A 284 -18.43 -11.76 5.77
N GLN A 285 -19.63 -11.76 6.33
CA GLN A 285 -20.72 -10.88 5.87
C GLN A 285 -20.40 -9.41 6.20
N ALA A 286 -19.92 -9.12 7.41
CA ALA A 286 -19.48 -7.78 7.79
C ALA A 286 -18.27 -7.33 6.94
N ALA A 287 -17.36 -8.27 6.59
CA ALA A 287 -16.24 -8.00 5.70
C ALA A 287 -16.72 -7.58 4.30
N HIS A 288 -17.66 -8.30 3.70
CA HIS A 288 -18.24 -7.90 2.41
C HIS A 288 -18.94 -6.55 2.49
N ALA A 289 -19.69 -6.28 3.57
CA ALA A 289 -20.34 -4.99 3.76
C ALA A 289 -19.31 -3.84 3.81
N PHE A 290 -18.18 -4.04 4.49
CA PHE A 290 -17.11 -3.04 4.59
C PHE A 290 -16.38 -2.84 3.25
N ILE A 291 -16.05 -3.91 2.54
CA ILE A 291 -15.46 -3.84 1.20
C ILE A 291 -16.40 -3.10 0.25
N ASN A 292 -17.68 -3.48 0.23
CA ASN A 292 -18.67 -2.82 -0.62
C ASN A 292 -18.84 -1.32 -0.27
N PHE A 293 -18.77 -0.98 1.00
CA PHE A 293 -18.82 0.41 1.47
C PHE A 293 -17.60 1.22 0.98
N LEU A 294 -16.39 0.66 1.12
CA LEU A 294 -15.17 1.33 0.63
C LEU A 294 -15.18 1.54 -0.88
N LEU A 295 -15.83 0.65 -1.65
CA LEU A 295 -15.96 0.78 -3.10
C LEU A 295 -17.03 1.80 -3.55
N GLN A 296 -17.55 2.64 -2.65
CA GLN A 296 -18.33 3.82 -3.00
C GLN A 296 -17.39 4.97 -3.43
N PRO A 297 -17.63 5.65 -4.55
CA PRO A 297 -16.78 6.74 -5.03
C PRO A 297 -16.54 7.84 -3.99
N GLU A 298 -17.58 8.22 -3.25
CA GLU A 298 -17.53 9.27 -2.23
C GLU A 298 -16.65 8.89 -1.04
N VAL A 299 -16.72 7.62 -0.61
CA VAL A 299 -15.89 7.10 0.48
C VAL A 299 -14.45 7.05 0.04
N MET A 300 -14.20 6.51 -1.14
CA MET A 300 -12.85 6.35 -1.67
C MET A 300 -12.20 7.70 -2.01
N ALA A 301 -12.99 8.70 -2.43
CA ALA A 301 -12.48 10.05 -2.61
C ALA A 301 -11.99 10.66 -1.29
N GLY A 302 -12.70 10.44 -0.17
CA GLY A 302 -12.25 10.83 1.16
C GLY A 302 -10.91 10.19 1.51
N VAL A 303 -10.80 8.87 1.33
CA VAL A 303 -9.57 8.12 1.56
C VAL A 303 -8.42 8.68 0.70
N THR A 304 -8.58 8.78 -0.62
CA THR A 304 -7.53 9.31 -1.52
C THR A 304 -7.12 10.74 -1.17
N ASN A 305 -8.08 11.60 -0.79
CA ASN A 305 -7.79 12.97 -0.36
C ASN A 305 -6.88 13.03 0.87
N LEU A 306 -6.96 12.04 1.76
CA LEU A 306 -6.13 11.97 2.97
C LEU A 306 -4.81 11.25 2.70
N VAL A 307 -4.86 10.02 2.19
CA VAL A 307 -3.68 9.14 2.10
C VAL A 307 -2.81 9.40 0.87
N ARG A 308 -3.32 10.17 -0.12
CA ARG A 308 -2.58 10.60 -1.31
C ARG A 308 -2.15 9.46 -2.24
N TYR A 309 -2.84 8.33 -2.17
CA TYR A 309 -2.73 7.26 -3.15
C TYR A 309 -3.98 7.19 -4.03
N PRO A 310 -3.85 6.95 -5.33
CA PRO A 310 -4.98 6.83 -6.22
C PRO A 310 -5.77 5.55 -5.92
N SER A 311 -7.08 5.64 -6.02
CA SER A 311 -7.97 4.48 -5.98
C SER A 311 -8.15 3.90 -7.38
N ALA A 312 -8.63 2.66 -7.44
CA ALA A 312 -9.04 2.02 -8.68
C ALA A 312 -10.48 2.38 -9.11
N LEU A 313 -11.08 3.43 -8.54
CA LEU A 313 -12.43 3.88 -8.85
C LEU A 313 -12.37 5.16 -9.71
N PRO A 314 -12.57 5.10 -11.04
CA PRO A 314 -12.52 6.28 -11.90
C PRO A 314 -13.49 7.38 -11.47
N ALA A 315 -14.69 7.01 -10.99
CA ALA A 315 -15.69 7.97 -10.52
C ALA A 315 -15.27 8.75 -9.27
N ALA A 316 -14.40 8.19 -8.44
CA ALA A 316 -13.87 8.87 -7.25
C ALA A 316 -13.01 10.08 -7.62
N ARG A 317 -12.31 10.05 -8.77
CA ARG A 317 -11.42 11.14 -9.20
C ARG A 317 -12.15 12.48 -9.34
N ALA A 318 -13.39 12.48 -9.84
CA ALA A 318 -14.20 13.70 -9.99
C ALA A 318 -14.62 14.33 -8.65
N LEU A 319 -14.47 13.59 -7.55
CA LEU A 319 -14.85 14.01 -6.20
C LEU A 319 -13.63 14.40 -5.35
N LEU A 320 -12.42 14.31 -5.92
CA LEU A 320 -11.19 14.70 -5.23
C LEU A 320 -11.07 16.21 -5.13
N ARG A 321 -10.33 16.66 -4.13
CA ARG A 321 -9.89 18.06 -4.07
C ARG A 321 -9.00 18.36 -5.27
N PRO A 322 -9.08 19.58 -5.87
CA PRO A 322 -8.31 19.92 -7.08
C PRO A 322 -6.81 19.63 -6.97
N GLU A 323 -6.21 19.95 -5.83
CA GLU A 323 -4.78 19.70 -5.58
C GLU A 323 -4.39 18.21 -5.48
N VAL A 324 -5.38 17.32 -5.38
CA VAL A 324 -5.19 15.85 -5.41
C VAL A 324 -5.52 15.30 -6.79
N ALA A 325 -6.61 15.77 -7.39
CA ALA A 325 -7.07 15.31 -8.71
C ALA A 325 -6.08 15.63 -9.83
N ASP A 326 -5.41 16.79 -9.72
CA ASP A 326 -4.51 17.33 -10.75
C ASP A 326 -3.02 17.02 -10.48
N ASP A 327 -2.69 16.37 -9.35
CA ASP A 327 -1.31 16.00 -9.02
C ASP A 327 -0.84 14.82 -9.89
N PRO A 328 0.14 15.02 -10.80
CA PRO A 328 0.64 13.96 -11.67
C PRO A 328 1.42 12.88 -10.91
N SER A 329 1.81 13.15 -9.67
CA SER A 329 2.45 12.16 -8.79
C SER A 329 1.44 11.17 -8.22
N ILE A 330 0.17 11.59 -8.07
CA ILE A 330 -0.95 10.74 -7.66
C ILE A 330 -1.57 10.08 -8.88
N HIS A 331 -1.79 10.86 -9.95
CA HIS A 331 -2.45 10.44 -11.18
C HIS A 331 -1.49 10.54 -12.38
N PRO A 332 -0.56 9.57 -12.54
CA PRO A 332 0.40 9.60 -13.63
C PRO A 332 -0.27 9.67 -15.01
N ALA A 333 0.34 10.38 -15.94
CA ALA A 333 -0.13 10.44 -17.31
C ALA A 333 -0.11 9.04 -17.96
N ALA A 334 -1.01 8.79 -18.92
CA ALA A 334 -1.12 7.52 -19.63
C ALA A 334 0.22 7.04 -20.22
N ALA A 335 1.04 7.97 -20.74
CA ALA A 335 2.36 7.65 -21.27
C ALA A 335 3.36 7.16 -20.21
N ALA A 336 3.23 7.60 -18.95
CA ALA A 336 4.04 7.08 -17.84
C ALA A 336 3.55 5.69 -17.40
N LEU A 337 2.23 5.51 -17.34
CA LEU A 337 1.62 4.21 -17.03
C LEU A 337 1.92 3.15 -18.10
N ALA A 338 1.99 3.53 -19.38
CA ALA A 338 2.35 2.61 -20.45
C ALA A 338 3.79 2.05 -20.37
N ARG A 339 4.68 2.72 -19.63
CA ARG A 339 6.04 2.25 -19.33
C ARG A 339 6.16 1.57 -17.97
N ALA A 340 5.15 1.71 -17.14
CA ALA A 340 5.14 1.10 -15.81
C ALA A 340 5.07 -0.43 -15.92
N PHE A 341 5.58 -1.12 -14.93
CA PHE A 341 5.60 -2.58 -14.88
C PHE A 341 5.11 -3.10 -13.52
N LEU A 342 4.55 -4.29 -13.53
CA LEU A 342 4.32 -5.08 -12.31
C LEU A 342 5.50 -6.01 -12.12
N ALA A 343 6.00 -6.08 -10.89
CA ALA A 343 6.93 -7.13 -10.52
C ALA A 343 6.12 -8.38 -10.15
N GLY A 344 6.46 -9.52 -10.74
CA GLY A 344 5.87 -10.80 -10.40
C GLY A 344 6.52 -11.46 -9.17
N THR A 345 5.94 -12.55 -8.70
CA THR A 345 6.54 -13.38 -7.65
C THR A 345 7.63 -14.26 -8.26
N PRO A 346 8.90 -14.08 -7.94
CA PRO A 346 9.96 -14.93 -8.45
C PRO A 346 9.84 -16.37 -7.89
N PRO A 347 10.36 -17.38 -8.61
CA PRO A 347 10.43 -18.74 -8.08
C PRO A 347 11.17 -18.80 -6.74
N PRO A 348 10.86 -19.76 -5.84
CA PRO A 348 11.42 -19.78 -4.47
C PRO A 348 12.96 -19.78 -4.41
N VAL A 349 13.64 -20.36 -5.40
CA VAL A 349 15.12 -20.33 -5.47
C VAL A 349 15.63 -18.92 -5.75
N ALA A 350 14.99 -18.22 -6.69
CA ALA A 350 15.32 -16.85 -7.04
C ALA A 350 15.00 -15.90 -5.87
N GLU A 351 13.87 -16.08 -5.22
CA GLU A 351 13.49 -15.30 -4.03
C GLU A 351 14.53 -15.41 -2.92
N ARG A 352 14.97 -16.63 -2.57
CA ARG A 352 16.06 -16.82 -1.60
C ARG A 352 17.37 -16.14 -2.02
N SER A 353 17.68 -16.10 -3.32
CA SER A 353 18.86 -15.43 -3.82
C SER A 353 18.74 -13.91 -3.70
N ARG A 354 17.56 -13.34 -3.98
CA ARG A 354 17.25 -11.93 -3.79
C ARG A 354 17.33 -11.51 -2.32
N ILE A 355 16.78 -12.30 -1.40
CA ILE A 355 16.87 -12.05 0.05
C ILE A 355 18.32 -12.03 0.52
N ARG A 356 19.15 -12.97 0.05
CA ARG A 356 20.59 -12.99 0.40
C ARG A 356 21.33 -11.78 -0.18
N LEU A 357 21.04 -11.38 -1.42
CA LEU A 357 21.60 -10.17 -2.03
C LEU A 357 21.23 -8.95 -1.19
N TRP A 358 19.97 -8.81 -0.84
CA TRP A 358 19.47 -7.69 -0.04
C TRP A 358 20.16 -7.61 1.33
N ALA A 359 20.32 -8.74 1.99
CA ALA A 359 21.05 -8.80 3.26
C ALA A 359 22.52 -8.35 3.13
N ARG A 360 23.22 -8.76 2.05
CA ARG A 360 24.59 -8.29 1.78
C ARG A 360 24.64 -6.80 1.51
N PHE A 361 23.75 -6.30 0.66
CA PHE A 361 23.63 -4.85 0.39
C PHE A 361 23.43 -4.05 1.68
N LYS A 362 22.50 -4.45 2.55
CA LYS A 362 22.29 -3.76 3.83
C LYS A 362 23.55 -3.79 4.71
N ALA A 363 24.24 -4.90 4.72
CA ALA A 363 25.50 -5.06 5.46
C ALA A 363 26.71 -4.33 4.81
N GLY A 364 26.58 -3.81 3.59
CA GLY A 364 27.66 -3.13 2.87
C GLY A 364 28.76 -4.08 2.36
N ARG A 365 28.41 -5.32 2.04
CA ARG A 365 29.32 -6.38 1.61
C ARG A 365 28.67 -7.39 0.67
#